data_b04c39915bd89249137fa67f52d920a4
#
_entry.id   b04c39915bd89249137fa67f52d920a4
#
_cell.length_a   1.000
_cell.length_b   1.000
_cell.length_c   1.000
_cell.angle_alpha   90.00
_cell.angle_beta   90.00
_cell.angle_gamma   90.00
#
_symmetry.space_group_name_H-M   'P 1'
#
loop_
_entity.id
_entity.type
_entity.pdbx_description
1 polymer ?
#
loop_
_entity_poly.entity_id
_entity_poly.type
_entity_poly.pdbx_seq_one_letter_code
_entity_poly.pdbx_strand_id
1 'polypeptide(L)'
;MKPLATLPTDEARGLRGLLFDLDDTLLTHGLLVRVAYDALWDLHDAGLKLVAVTGRPSGWGEVLARQWPVEGCVTKNGAVHVLRQGTGVARRDACDEATRRSRRVRLAQLVERVRELVPEARLTDDVDARRSDVTWDIGERMKLPVDRVRIVVQAIGEAEARSTQSSVHLHATYDTDDKASGALRFLSQQLGEEAGAAVTRFAFVGDSGNDAPCFAAFRTTFGVANVRDAVSRLSVPPRYVADRAMGEGFADIAAEILRKR
;
A
#
# COMPACT_ATOMS: atom_id res chain seq x y z
N MET A 1 -13.13 10.03 12.06
CA MET A 1 -11.81 10.68 11.84
C MET A 1 -11.75 11.98 12.62
N LYS A 2 -10.62 12.27 13.28
CA LYS A 2 -10.39 13.54 14.00
C LYS A 2 -9.52 14.46 13.14
N PRO A 3 -9.60 15.78 13.28
CA PRO A 3 -8.65 16.69 12.63
C PRO A 3 -7.21 16.38 13.03
N LEU A 4 -6.26 16.49 12.11
CA LEU A 4 -4.83 16.22 12.33
C LEU A 4 -4.26 17.00 13.51
N ALA A 5 -4.65 18.27 13.67
CA ALA A 5 -4.22 19.15 14.77
C ALA A 5 -4.53 18.59 16.18
N THR A 6 -5.45 17.63 16.30
CA THR A 6 -5.81 16.97 17.57
C THR A 6 -4.90 15.80 17.95
N LEU A 7 -3.84 15.50 17.17
CA LEU A 7 -2.85 14.47 17.51
C LEU A 7 -2.22 14.81 18.90
N PRO A 8 -2.27 13.92 19.90
CA PRO A 8 -1.64 14.18 21.19
C PRO A 8 -0.10 14.19 21.08
N THR A 9 0.55 15.06 21.86
CA THR A 9 2.00 15.19 21.90
C THR A 9 2.71 13.92 22.37
N ASP A 10 2.15 13.24 23.38
CA ASP A 10 2.68 11.96 23.87
C ASP A 10 2.56 10.84 22.82
N GLU A 11 1.49 10.83 22.06
CA GLU A 11 1.32 9.90 20.93
C GLU A 11 2.37 10.16 19.84
N ALA A 12 2.58 11.41 19.43
CA ALA A 12 3.60 11.77 18.44
C ALA A 12 5.03 11.43 18.91
N ARG A 13 5.36 11.72 20.17
CA ARG A 13 6.66 11.39 20.78
C ARG A 13 6.93 9.91 20.90
N GLY A 14 5.88 9.10 21.06
CA GLY A 14 5.98 7.64 21.13
C GLY A 14 6.26 6.96 19.78
N LEU A 15 6.13 7.67 18.66
CA LEU A 15 6.36 7.09 17.34
C LEU A 15 7.85 6.83 17.09
N ARG A 16 8.18 5.64 16.66
CA ARG A 16 9.51 5.22 16.18
C ARG A 16 9.60 5.21 14.65
N GLY A 17 8.47 5.20 13.98
CA GLY A 17 8.44 5.18 12.53
C GLY A 17 7.07 5.40 11.93
N LEU A 18 7.07 5.53 10.62
CA LEU A 18 5.89 5.78 9.81
C LEU A 18 5.87 4.81 8.62
N LEU A 19 4.75 4.14 8.46
CA LEU A 19 4.44 3.38 7.26
C LEU A 19 3.47 4.20 6.41
N PHE A 20 3.59 4.15 5.10
CA PHE A 20 2.74 4.97 4.23
C PHE A 20 2.48 4.31 2.88
N ASP A 21 1.27 4.51 2.38
CA ASP A 21 0.93 4.17 1.00
C ASP A 21 1.55 5.16 0.01
N LEU A 22 1.60 4.77 -1.25
CA LEU A 22 2.18 5.57 -2.33
C LEU A 22 1.11 6.33 -3.12
N ASP A 23 0.22 5.60 -3.80
CA ASP A 23 -0.70 6.17 -4.77
C ASP A 23 -1.77 7.03 -4.09
N ASP A 24 -1.87 8.29 -4.52
CA ASP A 24 -2.79 9.27 -3.97
C ASP A 24 -2.70 9.48 -2.44
N THR A 25 -1.57 9.01 -1.85
CA THR A 25 -1.18 9.27 -0.45
C THR A 25 0.10 10.09 -0.40
N LEU A 26 1.26 9.50 -0.76
CA LEU A 26 2.53 10.22 -0.91
C LEU A 26 2.67 10.82 -2.30
N LEU A 27 2.22 10.09 -3.33
CA LEU A 27 2.23 10.53 -4.71
C LEU A 27 0.96 11.33 -5.03
N THR A 28 1.10 12.37 -5.82
CA THR A 28 -0.01 13.16 -6.35
C THR A 28 -0.22 12.77 -7.81
N HIS A 29 -1.31 12.02 -8.09
CA HIS A 29 -1.58 11.49 -9.44
C HIS A 29 -0.38 10.77 -10.06
N GLY A 30 0.27 9.90 -9.28
CA GLY A 30 1.43 9.12 -9.70
C GLY A 30 2.77 9.86 -9.65
N LEU A 31 2.80 11.17 -9.37
CA LEU A 31 4.01 11.99 -9.30
C LEU A 31 4.45 12.24 -7.86
N LEU A 32 5.73 12.09 -7.58
CA LEU A 32 6.33 12.53 -6.32
C LEU A 32 6.55 14.04 -6.34
N VAL A 33 5.69 14.78 -5.65
CA VAL A 33 5.82 16.22 -5.50
C VAL A 33 6.91 16.58 -4.49
N ARG A 34 7.58 17.72 -4.70
CA ARG A 34 8.74 18.12 -3.89
C ARG A 34 8.44 18.14 -2.40
N VAL A 35 7.32 18.75 -1.99
CA VAL A 35 6.96 18.87 -0.56
C VAL A 35 6.81 17.51 0.13
N ALA A 36 6.33 16.48 -0.57
CA ALA A 36 6.22 15.13 -0.04
C ALA A 36 7.59 14.45 0.07
N TYR A 37 8.49 14.70 -0.88
CA TYR A 37 9.85 14.18 -0.82
C TYR A 37 10.68 14.84 0.28
N ASP A 38 10.60 16.17 0.42
CA ASP A 38 11.23 16.90 1.49
C ASP A 38 10.74 16.41 2.86
N ALA A 39 9.42 16.17 3.00
CA ALA A 39 8.84 15.61 4.23
C ALA A 39 9.34 14.20 4.59
N LEU A 40 9.66 13.34 3.61
CA LEU A 40 10.32 12.06 3.88
C LEU A 40 11.69 12.25 4.50
N TRP A 41 12.49 13.19 3.99
CA TRP A 41 13.79 13.49 4.53
C TRP A 41 13.71 14.12 5.92
N ASP A 42 12.79 15.05 6.15
CA ASP A 42 12.57 15.66 7.45
C ASP A 42 12.23 14.61 8.53
N LEU A 43 11.36 13.66 8.20
CA LEU A 43 11.01 12.54 9.10
C LEU A 43 12.22 11.62 9.36
N HIS A 44 12.99 11.29 8.31
CA HIS A 44 14.19 10.47 8.39
C HIS A 44 15.26 11.13 9.29
N ASP A 45 15.54 12.41 9.04
CA ASP A 45 16.53 13.19 9.78
C ASP A 45 16.15 13.39 11.24
N ALA A 46 14.84 13.38 11.54
CA ALA A 46 14.32 13.33 12.90
C ALA A 46 14.41 11.93 13.55
N GLY A 47 14.99 10.95 12.87
CA GLY A 47 15.25 9.60 13.37
C GLY A 47 14.05 8.64 13.28
N LEU A 48 13.02 8.96 12.49
CA LEU A 48 11.90 8.03 12.27
C LEU A 48 12.25 7.00 11.19
N LYS A 49 11.92 5.75 11.44
CA LYS A 49 12.03 4.67 10.47
C LYS A 49 10.86 4.73 9.48
N LEU A 50 11.16 4.79 8.20
CA LEU A 50 10.18 4.97 7.14
C LEU A 50 10.04 3.69 6.30
N VAL A 51 8.80 3.26 6.04
CA VAL A 51 8.51 2.08 5.23
C VAL A 51 7.39 2.38 4.24
N ALA A 52 7.64 2.24 2.95
CA ALA A 52 6.59 2.33 1.93
C ALA A 52 5.79 1.03 1.88
N VAL A 53 4.45 1.11 1.82
CA VAL A 53 3.55 -0.05 1.77
C VAL A 53 2.57 0.13 0.62
N THR A 54 2.73 -0.62 -0.47
CA THR A 54 2.01 -0.35 -1.71
C THR A 54 1.49 -1.61 -2.42
N GLY A 55 0.45 -1.45 -3.21
CA GLY A 55 -0.01 -2.44 -4.18
C GLY A 55 0.86 -2.55 -5.45
N ARG A 56 1.79 -1.61 -5.66
CA ARG A 56 2.65 -1.58 -6.84
C ARG A 56 3.58 -2.80 -6.93
N PRO A 57 4.07 -3.16 -8.14
CA PRO A 57 5.04 -4.22 -8.36
C PRO A 57 6.36 -4.01 -7.61
N SER A 58 7.05 -5.12 -7.31
CA SER A 58 8.32 -5.10 -6.56
C SER A 58 9.44 -4.29 -7.22
N GLY A 59 9.40 -4.09 -8.56
CA GLY A 59 10.33 -3.21 -9.26
C GLY A 59 10.27 -1.76 -8.76
N TRP A 60 9.09 -1.25 -8.39
CA TRP A 60 8.97 0.04 -7.71
C TRP A 60 9.71 0.04 -6.38
N GLY A 61 9.52 -1.01 -5.57
CA GLY A 61 10.20 -1.16 -4.28
C GLY A 61 11.72 -1.12 -4.41
N GLU A 62 12.29 -1.63 -5.52
CA GLU A 62 13.73 -1.58 -5.75
C GLU A 62 14.26 -0.17 -5.95
N VAL A 63 13.54 0.64 -6.72
CA VAL A 63 13.90 2.05 -6.92
C VAL A 63 13.81 2.81 -5.60
N LEU A 64 12.69 2.64 -4.88
CA LEU A 64 12.47 3.31 -3.60
C LEU A 64 13.51 2.91 -2.55
N ALA A 65 13.77 1.61 -2.38
CA ALA A 65 14.76 1.12 -1.42
C ALA A 65 16.20 1.60 -1.72
N ARG A 66 16.51 1.92 -2.98
CA ARG A 66 17.83 2.44 -3.37
C ARG A 66 17.96 3.95 -3.20
N GLN A 67 16.89 4.72 -3.43
CA GLN A 67 16.97 6.17 -3.62
C GLN A 67 16.30 6.97 -2.50
N TRP A 68 15.33 6.40 -1.79
CA TRP A 68 14.59 7.11 -0.78
C TRP A 68 15.13 6.82 0.63
N PRO A 69 14.87 7.71 1.60
CA PRO A 69 15.27 7.51 2.98
C PRO A 69 14.31 6.54 3.69
N VAL A 70 14.18 5.33 3.15
CA VAL A 70 13.31 4.28 3.70
C VAL A 70 14.10 3.05 4.11
N GLU A 71 13.65 2.36 5.16
CA GLU A 71 14.20 1.07 5.59
C GLU A 71 13.94 -0.02 4.54
N GLY A 72 12.88 0.15 3.75
CA GLY A 72 12.49 -0.72 2.67
C GLY A 72 11.04 -0.50 2.24
N CYS A 73 10.56 -1.41 1.42
CA CYS A 73 9.22 -1.36 0.85
C CYS A 73 8.49 -2.69 1.02
N VAL A 74 7.24 -2.61 1.40
CA VAL A 74 6.28 -3.70 1.35
C VAL A 74 5.45 -3.50 0.09
N THR A 75 5.60 -4.39 -0.86
CA THR A 75 4.97 -4.28 -2.18
C THR A 75 3.91 -5.36 -2.37
N LYS A 76 3.10 -5.24 -3.44
CA LYS A 76 2.06 -6.23 -3.76
C LYS A 76 1.06 -6.45 -2.62
N ASN A 77 0.63 -5.36 -1.97
CA ASN A 77 -0.30 -5.42 -0.83
C ASN A 77 0.17 -6.40 0.26
N GLY A 78 1.47 -6.45 0.55
CA GLY A 78 2.02 -7.27 1.62
C GLY A 78 2.87 -8.46 1.18
N ALA A 79 2.73 -8.95 -0.06
CA ALA A 79 3.31 -10.23 -0.47
C ALA A 79 4.83 -10.22 -0.65
N VAL A 80 5.46 -9.07 -0.94
CA VAL A 80 6.90 -9.00 -1.22
C VAL A 80 7.54 -7.83 -0.47
N HIS A 81 8.57 -8.12 0.31
CA HIS A 81 9.44 -7.11 0.92
C HIS A 81 10.64 -6.82 0.04
N VAL A 82 10.99 -5.57 -0.09
CA VAL A 82 12.18 -5.11 -0.80
C VAL A 82 13.01 -4.24 0.13
N LEU A 83 14.28 -4.59 0.31
CA LEU A 83 15.18 -3.94 1.27
C LEU A 83 16.49 -3.58 0.60
N ARG A 84 17.12 -2.52 1.07
CA ARG A 84 18.53 -2.25 0.72
C ARG A 84 19.43 -3.29 1.37
N GLN A 85 20.35 -3.86 0.59
CA GLN A 85 21.37 -4.79 1.07
C GLN A 85 22.72 -4.45 0.44
N GLY A 86 23.57 -3.79 1.20
CA GLY A 86 24.82 -3.24 0.68
C GLY A 86 24.54 -2.25 -0.47
N THR A 87 25.16 -2.48 -1.62
CA THR A 87 24.92 -1.69 -2.86
C THR A 87 23.72 -2.16 -3.66
N GLY A 88 23.12 -3.29 -3.31
CA GLY A 88 22.00 -3.93 -3.98
C GLY A 88 20.68 -3.82 -3.21
N VAL A 89 19.74 -4.64 -3.62
CA VAL A 89 18.47 -4.85 -2.93
C VAL A 89 18.21 -6.34 -2.76
N ALA A 90 17.64 -6.71 -1.61
CA ALA A 90 17.10 -8.05 -1.37
C ALA A 90 15.58 -8.02 -1.53
N ARG A 91 15.04 -9.06 -2.16
CA ARG A 91 13.60 -9.31 -2.20
C ARG A 91 13.29 -10.53 -1.32
N ARG A 92 12.26 -10.42 -0.51
CA ARG A 92 11.77 -11.50 0.34
C ARG A 92 10.29 -11.70 0.06
N ASP A 93 9.95 -12.81 -0.57
CA ASP A 93 8.57 -13.20 -0.85
C ASP A 93 7.91 -13.80 0.41
N ALA A 94 6.61 -13.62 0.57
CA ALA A 94 5.83 -14.19 1.66
C ALA A 94 5.67 -15.72 1.55
N CYS A 95 5.88 -16.29 0.37
CA CYS A 95 5.81 -17.73 0.13
C CYS A 95 7.07 -18.23 -0.57
N ASP A 96 7.27 -19.54 -0.54
CA ASP A 96 8.35 -20.21 -1.27
C ASP A 96 8.15 -20.14 -2.80
N GLU A 97 9.21 -20.44 -3.55
CA GLU A 97 9.20 -20.30 -5.01
C GLU A 97 8.28 -21.32 -5.70
N ALA A 98 8.14 -22.52 -5.15
CA ALA A 98 7.25 -23.54 -5.72
C ALA A 98 5.80 -23.11 -5.62
N THR A 99 5.39 -22.60 -4.46
CA THR A 99 4.07 -22.00 -4.23
C THR A 99 3.85 -20.79 -5.15
N ARG A 100 4.85 -19.90 -5.28
CA ARG A 100 4.75 -18.74 -6.18
C ARG A 100 4.55 -19.17 -7.63
N ARG A 101 5.27 -20.18 -8.09
CA ARG A 101 5.15 -20.73 -9.45
C ARG A 101 3.75 -21.33 -9.70
N SER A 102 3.25 -22.14 -8.78
CA SER A 102 1.90 -22.70 -8.86
C SER A 102 0.82 -21.62 -8.94
N ARG A 103 0.90 -20.58 -8.07
CA ARG A 103 -0.05 -19.45 -8.10
C ARG A 103 0.00 -18.67 -9.41
N ARG A 104 1.18 -18.50 -10.03
CA ARG A 104 1.31 -17.86 -11.34
C ARG A 104 0.60 -18.63 -12.46
N VAL A 105 0.70 -19.96 -12.47
CA VAL A 105 -0.03 -20.78 -13.44
C VAL A 105 -1.53 -20.59 -13.30
N ARG A 106 -2.06 -20.61 -12.07
CA ARG A 106 -3.47 -20.35 -11.79
C ARG A 106 -3.91 -18.94 -12.22
N LEU A 107 -3.09 -17.93 -11.96
CA LEU A 107 -3.37 -16.55 -12.41
C LEU A 107 -3.42 -16.45 -13.94
N ALA A 108 -2.53 -17.13 -14.66
CA ALA A 108 -2.55 -17.14 -16.13
C ALA A 108 -3.84 -17.80 -16.65
N GLN A 109 -4.29 -18.90 -16.03
CA GLN A 109 -5.57 -19.55 -16.37
C GLN A 109 -6.76 -18.62 -16.13
N LEU A 110 -6.74 -17.87 -15.01
CA LEU A 110 -7.77 -16.88 -14.71
C LEU A 110 -7.79 -15.74 -15.75
N VAL A 111 -6.64 -15.28 -16.20
CA VAL A 111 -6.56 -14.25 -17.26
C VAL A 111 -7.22 -14.73 -18.55
N GLU A 112 -6.95 -15.96 -18.98
CA GLU A 112 -7.60 -16.53 -20.17
C GLU A 112 -9.12 -16.66 -19.96
N ARG A 113 -9.55 -17.11 -18.78
CA ARG A 113 -10.98 -17.21 -18.46
C ARG A 113 -11.68 -15.84 -18.50
N VAL A 114 -11.06 -14.80 -17.94
CA VAL A 114 -11.61 -13.44 -18.01
C VAL A 114 -11.65 -12.93 -19.45
N ARG A 115 -10.63 -13.22 -20.27
CA ARG A 115 -10.60 -12.84 -21.68
C ARG A 115 -11.77 -13.44 -22.47
N GLU A 116 -12.16 -14.68 -22.16
CA GLU A 116 -13.33 -15.33 -22.77
C GLU A 116 -14.65 -14.67 -22.36
N LEU A 117 -14.80 -14.32 -21.06
CA LEU A 117 -16.03 -13.79 -20.50
C LEU A 117 -16.24 -12.30 -20.77
N VAL A 118 -15.14 -11.54 -20.76
CA VAL A 118 -15.12 -10.08 -20.89
C VAL A 118 -13.98 -9.68 -21.83
N PRO A 119 -14.10 -9.87 -23.15
CA PRO A 119 -13.01 -9.62 -24.11
C PRO A 119 -12.48 -8.18 -24.12
N GLU A 120 -13.31 -7.23 -23.68
CA GLU A 120 -12.95 -5.82 -23.54
C GLU A 120 -12.11 -5.50 -22.31
N ALA A 121 -12.07 -6.39 -21.30
CA ALA A 121 -11.25 -6.18 -20.11
C ALA A 121 -9.75 -6.19 -20.47
N ARG A 122 -9.04 -5.12 -20.12
CA ARG A 122 -7.62 -4.96 -20.40
C ARG A 122 -6.80 -5.12 -19.14
N LEU A 123 -5.69 -5.84 -19.24
CA LEU A 123 -4.67 -5.84 -18.19
C LEU A 123 -3.97 -4.48 -18.15
N THR A 124 -3.47 -4.12 -16.95
CA THR A 124 -2.64 -2.91 -16.77
C THR A 124 -1.30 -3.06 -17.48
N ASP A 125 -0.67 -1.95 -17.84
CA ASP A 125 0.61 -1.94 -18.58
C ASP A 125 1.77 -2.56 -17.78
N ASP A 126 1.67 -2.57 -16.46
CA ASP A 126 2.68 -3.11 -15.56
C ASP A 126 2.52 -4.62 -15.29
N VAL A 127 1.61 -5.30 -16.02
CA VAL A 127 1.29 -6.72 -15.81
C VAL A 127 2.54 -7.62 -15.88
N ASP A 128 3.48 -7.33 -16.77
CA ASP A 128 4.71 -8.11 -16.91
C ASP A 128 5.66 -7.98 -15.71
N ALA A 129 5.56 -6.87 -14.97
CA ALA A 129 6.28 -6.67 -13.72
C ALA A 129 5.60 -7.32 -12.51
N ARG A 130 4.38 -7.86 -12.68
CA ARG A 130 3.59 -8.48 -11.61
C ARG A 130 3.90 -9.97 -11.48
N ARG A 131 4.28 -10.40 -10.28
CA ARG A 131 4.64 -11.80 -10.00
C ARG A 131 3.61 -12.54 -9.14
N SER A 132 2.83 -11.83 -8.34
CA SER A 132 1.96 -12.38 -7.29
C SER A 132 0.48 -12.08 -7.52
N ASP A 133 0.16 -11.24 -8.48
CA ASP A 133 -1.19 -10.81 -8.83
C ASP A 133 -1.29 -10.55 -10.33
N VAL A 134 -2.51 -10.42 -10.80
CA VAL A 134 -2.87 -9.83 -12.08
C VAL A 134 -3.82 -8.67 -11.84
N THR A 135 -3.80 -7.68 -12.73
CA THR A 135 -4.57 -6.45 -12.55
C THR A 135 -5.23 -6.05 -13.86
N TRP A 136 -6.53 -5.78 -13.80
CA TRP A 136 -7.30 -5.22 -14.90
C TRP A 136 -7.52 -3.73 -14.67
N ASP A 137 -7.38 -2.97 -15.76
CA ASP A 137 -7.79 -1.57 -15.81
C ASP A 137 -9.31 -1.49 -15.84
N ILE A 138 -9.89 -0.80 -14.86
CA ILE A 138 -11.34 -0.56 -14.78
C ILE A 138 -11.70 0.93 -14.83
N GLY A 139 -10.70 1.83 -14.84
CA GLY A 139 -10.96 3.26 -14.80
C GLY A 139 -9.77 4.18 -15.00
N GLU A 140 -8.55 3.66 -15.28
CA GLU A 140 -7.36 4.48 -15.49
C GLU A 140 -7.28 5.01 -16.94
N ARG A 141 -7.32 4.12 -17.93
CA ARG A 141 -7.24 4.44 -19.35
C ARG A 141 -8.55 4.16 -20.07
N MET A 142 -9.32 3.23 -19.53
CA MET A 142 -10.63 2.89 -20.03
C MET A 142 -11.59 2.68 -18.87
N LYS A 143 -12.85 3.10 -19.05
CA LYS A 143 -13.89 2.84 -18.06
C LYS A 143 -14.62 1.54 -18.42
N LEU A 144 -14.31 0.47 -17.69
CA LEU A 144 -15.04 -0.78 -17.84
C LEU A 144 -16.44 -0.65 -17.20
N PRO A 145 -17.54 -1.00 -17.90
CA PRO A 145 -18.88 -0.95 -17.33
C PRO A 145 -19.01 -1.78 -16.04
N VAL A 146 -19.82 -1.31 -15.08
CA VAL A 146 -19.95 -1.93 -13.75
C VAL A 146 -20.44 -3.38 -13.82
N ASP A 147 -21.34 -3.71 -14.75
CA ASP A 147 -21.81 -5.08 -14.99
C ASP A 147 -20.67 -5.98 -15.47
N ARG A 148 -19.75 -5.47 -16.30
CA ARG A 148 -18.55 -6.19 -16.74
C ARG A 148 -17.56 -6.40 -15.62
N VAL A 149 -17.32 -5.38 -14.79
CA VAL A 149 -16.50 -5.53 -13.59
C VAL A 149 -17.05 -6.62 -12.68
N ARG A 150 -18.36 -6.72 -12.49
CA ARG A 150 -18.99 -7.78 -11.69
C ARG A 150 -18.73 -9.18 -12.25
N ILE A 151 -18.76 -9.35 -13.57
CA ILE A 151 -18.42 -10.65 -14.22
C ILE A 151 -16.96 -11.02 -13.92
N VAL A 152 -16.03 -10.06 -14.02
CA VAL A 152 -14.61 -10.31 -13.68
C VAL A 152 -14.46 -10.68 -12.21
N VAL A 153 -15.10 -9.96 -11.28
CA VAL A 153 -15.08 -10.28 -9.85
C VAL A 153 -15.64 -11.67 -9.57
N GLN A 154 -16.73 -12.05 -10.24
CA GLN A 154 -17.30 -13.40 -10.13
C GLN A 154 -16.31 -14.46 -10.61
N ALA A 155 -15.69 -14.28 -11.77
CA ALA A 155 -14.68 -15.21 -12.31
C ALA A 155 -13.47 -15.36 -11.38
N ILE A 156 -13.04 -14.27 -10.72
CA ILE A 156 -11.98 -14.29 -9.70
C ILE A 156 -12.41 -15.17 -8.50
N GLY A 157 -13.64 -15.01 -8.03
CA GLY A 157 -14.20 -15.80 -6.92
C GLY A 157 -14.34 -17.28 -7.27
N GLU A 158 -14.85 -17.61 -8.47
CA GLU A 158 -14.96 -18.99 -8.98
C GLU A 158 -13.59 -19.69 -9.09
N ALA A 159 -12.53 -18.92 -9.37
CA ALA A 159 -11.15 -19.40 -9.38
C ALA A 159 -10.53 -19.49 -7.97
N GLU A 160 -11.29 -19.23 -6.91
CA GLU A 160 -10.82 -19.18 -5.51
C GLU A 160 -9.68 -18.17 -5.29
N ALA A 161 -9.58 -17.15 -6.13
CA ALA A 161 -8.65 -16.05 -5.95
C ALA A 161 -9.32 -14.93 -5.12
N ARG A 162 -8.49 -14.12 -4.44
CA ARG A 162 -8.95 -12.92 -3.75
C ARG A 162 -8.96 -11.75 -4.73
N SER A 163 -10.00 -10.94 -4.67
CA SER A 163 -10.06 -9.68 -5.40
C SER A 163 -9.88 -8.49 -4.46
N THR A 164 -9.19 -7.46 -4.93
CA THR A 164 -9.20 -6.13 -4.32
C THR A 164 -9.43 -5.10 -5.42
N GLN A 165 -10.23 -4.08 -5.12
CA GLN A 165 -10.62 -3.07 -6.09
C GLN A 165 -10.25 -1.69 -5.57
N SER A 166 -9.61 -0.89 -6.41
CA SER A 166 -9.45 0.55 -6.25
C SER A 166 -10.43 1.30 -7.16
N SER A 167 -10.29 2.62 -7.25
CA SER A 167 -11.08 3.45 -8.18
C SER A 167 -10.81 3.14 -9.66
N VAL A 168 -9.62 2.64 -9.97
CA VAL A 168 -9.14 2.46 -11.36
C VAL A 168 -8.68 1.03 -11.68
N HIS A 169 -8.41 0.21 -10.66
CA HIS A 169 -7.86 -1.14 -10.85
C HIS A 169 -8.66 -2.21 -10.11
N LEU A 170 -8.75 -3.38 -10.73
CA LEU A 170 -9.25 -4.62 -10.13
C LEU A 170 -8.11 -5.63 -10.10
N HIS A 171 -7.71 -6.07 -8.92
CA HIS A 171 -6.63 -7.02 -8.70
C HIS A 171 -7.16 -8.40 -8.39
N ALA A 172 -6.47 -9.44 -8.84
CA ALA A 172 -6.66 -10.82 -8.40
C ALA A 172 -5.35 -11.43 -7.93
N THR A 173 -5.39 -12.12 -6.79
CA THR A 173 -4.21 -12.78 -6.20
C THR A 173 -4.61 -14.04 -5.44
N TYR A 174 -3.67 -14.99 -5.33
CA TYR A 174 -3.74 -16.13 -4.42
C TYR A 174 -2.94 -15.91 -3.13
N ASP A 175 -2.34 -14.72 -2.95
CA ASP A 175 -1.69 -14.38 -1.70
C ASP A 175 -2.74 -14.09 -0.61
N THR A 176 -2.44 -14.53 0.59
CA THR A 176 -3.30 -14.33 1.77
C THR A 176 -2.98 -13.05 2.52
N ASP A 177 -1.84 -12.45 2.21
CA ASP A 177 -1.41 -11.19 2.82
C ASP A 177 -2.28 -10.00 2.39
N ASP A 178 -2.33 -9.03 3.26
CA ASP A 178 -2.79 -7.66 3.02
C ASP A 178 -1.70 -6.67 3.44
N LYS A 179 -1.96 -5.37 3.27
CA LYS A 179 -0.97 -4.34 3.65
C LYS A 179 -0.57 -4.43 5.12
N ALA A 180 -1.49 -4.76 6.03
CA ALA A 180 -1.21 -4.81 7.46
C ALA A 180 -0.36 -6.02 7.83
N SER A 181 -0.73 -7.21 7.39
CA SER A 181 0.04 -8.45 7.66
C SER A 181 1.44 -8.38 7.06
N GLY A 182 1.57 -7.86 5.83
CA GLY A 182 2.87 -7.62 5.21
C GLY A 182 3.70 -6.57 5.94
N ALA A 183 3.10 -5.46 6.37
CA ALA A 183 3.76 -4.41 7.14
C ALA A 183 4.26 -4.92 8.49
N LEU A 184 3.43 -5.62 9.27
CA LEU A 184 3.81 -6.19 10.56
C LEU A 184 4.92 -7.24 10.41
N ARG A 185 4.84 -8.09 9.40
CA ARG A 185 5.92 -9.04 9.08
C ARG A 185 7.22 -8.32 8.73
N PHE A 186 7.16 -7.21 7.98
CA PHE A 186 8.33 -6.37 7.68
C PHE A 186 8.93 -5.82 8.97
N LEU A 187 8.13 -5.18 9.82
CA LEU A 187 8.59 -4.59 11.09
C LEU A 187 9.25 -5.64 11.98
N SER A 188 8.66 -6.82 12.09
CA SER A 188 9.21 -7.91 12.90
C SER A 188 10.49 -8.48 12.32
N GLN A 189 10.48 -8.87 11.05
CA GLN A 189 11.60 -9.62 10.44
C GLN A 189 12.79 -8.75 10.05
N GLN A 190 12.53 -7.48 9.69
CA GLN A 190 13.58 -6.60 9.16
C GLN A 190 14.04 -5.57 10.18
N LEU A 191 13.16 -5.11 11.09
CA LEU A 191 13.49 -4.11 12.09
C LEU A 191 13.56 -4.68 13.52
N GLY A 192 13.24 -5.97 13.70
CA GLY A 192 13.27 -6.63 15.01
C GLY A 192 12.21 -6.12 15.98
N GLU A 193 11.13 -5.52 15.47
CA GLU A 193 10.06 -5.01 16.32
C GLU A 193 9.14 -6.16 16.75
N GLU A 194 8.83 -6.21 18.05
CA GLU A 194 7.82 -7.12 18.58
C GLU A 194 6.42 -6.65 18.10
N ALA A 195 5.57 -7.58 17.65
CA ALA A 195 4.31 -7.26 16.98
C ALA A 195 3.38 -6.36 17.79
N GLY A 196 3.22 -6.64 19.09
CA GLY A 196 2.38 -5.84 20.00
C GLY A 196 2.95 -4.43 20.24
N ALA A 197 4.27 -4.27 20.24
CA ALA A 197 4.91 -2.98 20.35
C ALA A 197 4.88 -2.21 19.02
N ALA A 198 5.03 -2.90 17.89
CA ALA A 198 5.04 -2.30 16.57
C ALA A 198 3.74 -1.54 16.27
N VAL A 199 2.57 -2.11 16.57
CA VAL A 199 1.26 -1.48 16.33
C VAL A 199 1.04 -0.18 17.12
N THR A 200 1.79 0.05 18.19
CA THR A 200 1.70 1.25 19.02
C THR A 200 2.80 2.27 18.73
N ARG A 201 3.97 1.81 18.25
CA ARG A 201 5.16 2.64 18.02
C ARG A 201 5.31 3.09 16.57
N PHE A 202 4.58 2.47 15.66
CA PHE A 202 4.54 2.88 14.26
C PHE A 202 3.17 3.41 13.92
N ALA A 203 3.13 4.42 13.08
CA ALA A 203 1.90 4.95 12.50
C ALA A 203 1.75 4.54 11.05
N PHE A 204 0.52 4.59 10.52
CA PHE A 204 0.25 4.34 9.11
C PHE A 204 -0.47 5.53 8.47
N VAL A 205 -0.07 5.87 7.24
CA VAL A 205 -0.71 6.91 6.40
C VAL A 205 -1.27 6.27 5.14
N GLY A 206 -2.52 6.56 4.80
CA GLY A 206 -3.16 6.03 3.60
C GLY A 206 -4.39 6.85 3.18
N ASP A 207 -5.07 6.40 2.13
CA ASP A 207 -6.21 7.12 1.56
C ASP A 207 -7.38 6.24 1.10
N SER A 208 -7.20 4.94 0.98
CA SER A 208 -8.13 4.10 0.24
C SER A 208 -8.49 2.77 0.90
N GLY A 209 -9.36 1.98 0.25
CA GLY A 209 -9.92 0.74 0.81
C GLY A 209 -8.90 -0.35 1.13
N ASN A 210 -7.80 -0.44 0.39
CA ASN A 210 -6.74 -1.41 0.64
C ASN A 210 -5.86 -1.03 1.84
N ASP A 211 -6.03 0.19 2.40
CA ASP A 211 -5.38 0.66 3.62
C ASP A 211 -6.17 0.32 4.89
N ALA A 212 -7.46 -0.02 4.74
CA ALA A 212 -8.33 -0.30 5.87
C ALA A 212 -7.76 -1.37 6.85
N PRO A 213 -7.08 -2.45 6.40
CA PRO A 213 -6.40 -3.36 7.31
C PRO A 213 -5.33 -2.68 8.16
N CYS A 214 -4.56 -1.74 7.60
CA CYS A 214 -3.58 -0.96 8.36
C CYS A 214 -4.26 0.03 9.31
N PHE A 215 -5.35 0.67 8.90
CA PHE A 215 -6.13 1.53 9.81
C PHE A 215 -6.70 0.75 11.00
N ALA A 216 -7.03 -0.52 10.81
CA ALA A 216 -7.48 -1.40 11.90
C ALA A 216 -6.34 -1.90 12.79
N ALA A 217 -5.16 -2.17 12.22
CA ALA A 217 -4.05 -2.78 12.94
C ALA A 217 -3.24 -1.79 13.77
N PHE A 218 -2.95 -0.59 13.25
CA PHE A 218 -2.11 0.40 13.92
C PHE A 218 -2.91 1.33 14.81
N ARG A 219 -2.36 1.66 16.00
CA ARG A 219 -3.00 2.56 16.96
C ARG A 219 -3.10 3.98 16.41
N THR A 220 -2.03 4.49 15.78
CA THR A 220 -1.96 5.83 15.22
C THR A 220 -2.06 5.73 13.71
N THR A 221 -3.13 6.26 13.15
CA THR A 221 -3.38 6.20 11.71
C THR A 221 -3.84 7.55 11.18
N PHE A 222 -3.34 7.89 10.01
CA PHE A 222 -3.61 9.14 9.33
C PHE A 222 -4.20 8.88 7.94
N GLY A 223 -5.18 9.67 7.56
CA GLY A 223 -5.66 9.79 6.19
C GLY A 223 -5.25 11.13 5.60
N VAL A 224 -4.81 11.15 4.34
CA VAL A 224 -4.79 12.39 3.56
C VAL A 224 -6.22 12.76 3.16
N ALA A 225 -6.50 14.04 2.79
CA ALA A 225 -7.88 14.53 2.67
C ALA A 225 -8.79 13.71 1.73
N ASN A 226 -8.23 13.15 0.64
CA ASN A 226 -8.99 12.34 -0.32
C ASN A 226 -9.50 11.01 0.27
N VAL A 227 -9.04 10.58 1.45
CA VAL A 227 -9.65 9.44 2.17
C VAL A 227 -11.14 9.64 2.44
N ARG A 228 -11.61 10.90 2.49
CA ARG A 228 -13.03 11.25 2.70
C ARG A 228 -13.92 10.71 1.60
N ASP A 229 -13.43 10.63 0.36
CA ASP A 229 -14.17 10.11 -0.79
C ASP A 229 -14.32 8.58 -0.75
N ALA A 230 -13.46 7.92 0.03
CA ALA A 230 -13.46 6.47 0.21
C ALA A 230 -14.20 6.00 1.49
N VAL A 231 -14.61 6.92 2.41
CA VAL A 231 -15.12 6.56 3.75
C VAL A 231 -16.27 5.57 3.72
N SER A 232 -17.20 5.69 2.77
CA SER A 232 -18.34 4.76 2.66
C SER A 232 -17.93 3.32 2.28
N ARG A 233 -16.70 3.13 1.82
CA ARG A 233 -16.12 1.85 1.39
C ARG A 233 -15.04 1.34 2.36
N LEU A 234 -14.69 2.12 3.38
CA LEU A 234 -13.72 1.73 4.39
C LEU A 234 -14.39 0.91 5.50
N SER A 235 -13.89 -0.27 5.77
CA SER A 235 -14.31 -1.06 6.95
C SER A 235 -13.89 -0.40 8.26
N VAL A 236 -12.72 0.26 8.26
CA VAL A 236 -12.19 1.04 9.38
C VAL A 236 -11.57 2.32 8.80
N PRO A 237 -12.03 3.51 9.20
CA PRO A 237 -11.41 4.77 8.78
C PRO A 237 -10.15 5.08 9.58
N PRO A 238 -9.23 5.92 9.06
CA PRO A 238 -8.09 6.41 9.83
C PRO A 238 -8.54 7.24 11.03
N ARG A 239 -7.70 7.29 12.05
CA ARG A 239 -8.00 8.00 13.29
C ARG A 239 -7.92 9.52 13.12
N TYR A 240 -6.92 10.00 12.40
CA TYR A 240 -6.70 11.42 12.09
C TYR A 240 -6.77 11.66 10.59
N VAL A 241 -7.11 12.88 10.19
CA VAL A 241 -7.18 13.25 8.76
C VAL A 241 -6.57 14.63 8.55
N ALA A 242 -5.72 14.74 7.51
CA ALA A 242 -5.15 16.00 7.06
C ALA A 242 -6.19 16.84 6.31
N ASP A 243 -5.94 18.14 6.18
CA ASP A 243 -6.82 19.05 5.45
C ASP A 243 -6.53 19.05 3.95
N ARG A 244 -5.25 18.81 3.56
CA ARG A 244 -4.82 18.70 2.18
C ARG A 244 -4.81 17.25 1.70
N ALA A 245 -4.92 17.06 0.39
CA ALA A 245 -4.94 15.74 -0.24
C ALA A 245 -3.53 15.29 -0.63
N MET A 246 -3.36 13.98 -0.83
CA MET A 246 -2.19 13.36 -1.45
C MET A 246 -0.87 13.83 -0.85
N GLY A 247 0.18 14.05 -1.67
CA GLY A 247 1.52 14.42 -1.21
C GLY A 247 1.58 15.69 -0.35
N GLU A 248 0.69 16.66 -0.57
CA GLU A 248 0.59 17.84 0.31
C GLU A 248 0.01 17.48 1.68
N GLY A 249 -1.00 16.61 1.72
CA GLY A 249 -1.57 16.09 2.96
C GLY A 249 -0.57 15.23 3.72
N PHE A 250 0.26 14.44 3.02
CA PHE A 250 1.36 13.70 3.63
C PHE A 250 2.37 14.65 4.28
N ALA A 251 2.74 15.74 3.60
CA ALA A 251 3.65 16.75 4.17
C ALA A 251 3.05 17.43 5.41
N ASP A 252 1.73 17.70 5.45
CA ASP A 252 1.07 18.21 6.65
C ASP A 252 1.17 17.24 7.83
N ILE A 253 0.94 15.94 7.56
CA ILE A 253 1.04 14.90 8.59
C ILE A 253 2.47 14.84 9.14
N ALA A 254 3.47 14.86 8.26
CA ALA A 254 4.88 14.87 8.66
C ALA A 254 5.22 16.09 9.53
N ALA A 255 4.83 17.27 9.08
CA ALA A 255 5.06 18.52 9.82
C ALA A 255 4.40 18.51 11.20
N GLU A 256 3.17 18.01 11.32
CA GLU A 256 2.47 17.93 12.60
C GLU A 256 3.09 16.90 13.55
N ILE A 257 3.55 15.75 13.06
CA ILE A 257 4.31 14.78 13.85
C ILE A 257 5.58 15.43 14.39
N LEU A 258 6.36 16.08 13.52
CA LEU A 258 7.64 16.72 13.89
C LEU A 258 7.44 17.87 14.87
N ARG A 259 6.42 18.71 14.67
CA ARG A 259 6.09 19.82 15.57
C ARG A 259 5.77 19.34 17.00
N LYS A 260 5.22 18.13 17.15
CA LYS A 260 4.81 17.58 18.45
C LYS A 260 5.83 16.65 19.10
N ARG A 261 6.91 16.33 18.41
CA ARG A 261 8.03 15.56 18.98
C ARG A 261 8.98 16.42 19.75
#